data_f51f11754b13add35d36ddd1abfa9081
#
_entry.id   f51f11754b13add35d36ddd1abfa9081
#
_cell.length_a   1.000
_cell.length_b   1.000
_cell.length_c   1.000
_cell.angle_alpha   90.00
_cell.angle_beta   90.00
_cell.angle_gamma   90.00
#
_symmetry.space_group_name_H-M   'P 1'
#
loop_
_entity.id
_entity.type
_entity.pdbx_description
1 polymer ?
#
loop_
_entity_poly.entity_id
_entity_poly.type
_entity_poly.pdbx_seq_one_letter_code
_entity_poly.pdbx_strand_id
1 'polypeptide(L)'
;MQQNAANPATIFVAHPFNPVYLLPLAEVVPSAKSDPALIEAAKETLREIGMFPLHVRKEIDAHIADRFLEAVWREALWLVKDGIATTEEIDEAIRMGFGLRWGQMGLFETYRVAGGEAGMKHFMAQFGPCLTWPWTKLMDVPEFNDELVDLIAGQSDAQSGHHTIRELERIRDQNLIGFLRVLKERNWGAGKVLLEHDARRRAAMPVAVPGTGPMECARLTVLPGWIDYNGHMTESRYLFASSETVDAFLRHIGADIAYVGTGHSYYTAETHIMH
;
A
#
# COMPACT_ATOMS: atom_id res chain seq x y z
N MET A 1 14.01 -22.99 26.42
CA MET A 1 15.39 -23.15 25.87
C MET A 1 16.46 -22.67 26.86
N GLN A 2 16.39 -21.47 27.41
CA GLN A 2 17.43 -20.91 28.27
C GLN A 2 17.61 -21.60 29.64
N GLN A 3 16.60 -22.28 30.19
CA GLN A 3 16.62 -22.83 31.56
C GLN A 3 17.75 -23.83 31.80
N ASN A 4 18.10 -24.62 30.79
CA ASN A 4 19.11 -25.65 30.88
C ASN A 4 20.36 -25.33 30.04
N ALA A 5 20.53 -24.10 29.59
CA ALA A 5 21.67 -23.70 28.80
C ALA A 5 22.88 -23.36 29.67
N ALA A 6 24.08 -23.74 29.26
CA ALA A 6 25.32 -23.40 29.94
C ALA A 6 25.59 -21.89 29.97
N ASN A 7 25.17 -21.21 28.91
CA ASN A 7 25.23 -19.72 28.84
C ASN A 7 23.88 -19.14 28.35
N PRO A 8 22.93 -18.93 29.25
CA PRO A 8 21.61 -18.44 28.88
C PRO A 8 21.62 -17.00 28.32
N ALA A 9 22.64 -16.22 28.66
CA ALA A 9 22.75 -14.82 28.20
C ALA A 9 22.94 -14.71 26.68
N THR A 10 23.48 -15.74 26.03
CA THR A 10 23.70 -15.76 24.57
C THR A 10 22.51 -16.26 23.76
N ILE A 11 21.41 -16.66 24.41
CA ILE A 11 20.25 -17.23 23.77
C ILE A 11 19.12 -16.21 23.68
N PHE A 12 18.61 -16.00 22.50
CA PHE A 12 17.43 -15.18 22.21
C PHE A 12 16.71 -15.75 20.98
N VAL A 13 15.52 -15.25 20.67
CA VAL A 13 14.80 -15.61 19.45
C VAL A 13 15.08 -14.57 18.38
N ALA A 14 15.40 -15.01 17.17
CA ALA A 14 15.33 -14.21 15.97
C ALA A 14 14.31 -14.89 15.03
N HIS A 15 13.16 -14.26 14.84
CA HIS A 15 12.03 -14.82 14.11
C HIS A 15 11.88 -14.11 12.76
N PRO A 16 12.34 -14.70 11.63
CA PRO A 16 12.18 -14.14 10.30
C PRO A 16 10.81 -14.48 9.73
N PHE A 17 10.39 -13.72 8.71
CA PHE A 17 9.16 -13.96 7.99
C PHE A 17 9.39 -14.68 6.66
N ASN A 18 8.50 -15.60 6.33
CA ASN A 18 8.56 -16.36 5.08
C ASN A 18 7.86 -15.58 3.94
N PRO A 19 8.47 -15.47 2.75
CA PRO A 19 9.78 -15.99 2.35
C PRO A 19 10.93 -15.08 2.81
N VAL A 20 11.86 -15.66 3.56
CA VAL A 20 12.98 -14.95 4.23
C VAL A 20 13.87 -14.17 3.24
N TYR A 21 13.98 -14.65 2.00
CA TYR A 21 14.78 -14.02 0.94
C TYR A 21 14.11 -12.80 0.28
N LEU A 22 12.86 -12.48 0.63
CA LEU A 22 12.14 -11.31 0.12
C LEU A 22 11.65 -10.40 1.24
N LEU A 23 11.23 -10.97 2.38
CA LEU A 23 10.72 -10.19 3.50
C LEU A 23 11.87 -9.89 4.48
N PRO A 24 12.20 -8.61 4.69
CA PRO A 24 13.38 -8.25 5.49
C PRO A 24 13.16 -8.38 7.00
N LEU A 25 11.93 -8.54 7.48
CA LEU A 25 11.63 -8.52 8.91
C LEU A 25 12.27 -9.70 9.64
N ALA A 26 12.97 -9.43 10.73
CA ALA A 26 13.35 -10.39 11.75
C ALA A 26 13.00 -9.82 13.14
N GLU A 27 12.07 -10.44 13.85
CA GLU A 27 11.74 -10.07 15.23
C GLU A 27 12.81 -10.63 16.17
N VAL A 28 13.53 -9.73 16.84
CA VAL A 28 14.56 -10.09 17.84
C VAL A 28 13.93 -10.02 19.22
N VAL A 29 13.76 -11.17 19.85
CA VAL A 29 13.04 -11.32 21.11
C VAL A 29 14.01 -11.79 22.21
N PRO A 30 14.58 -10.87 22.98
CA PRO A 30 15.38 -11.19 24.15
C PRO A 30 14.51 -11.63 25.32
N SER A 31 15.07 -12.41 26.21
CA SER A 31 14.50 -12.65 27.54
C SER A 31 15.17 -11.77 28.59
N ALA A 32 14.67 -11.81 29.80
CA ALA A 32 15.31 -11.15 30.97
C ALA A 32 16.75 -11.62 31.27
N LYS A 33 17.17 -12.76 30.70
CA LYS A 33 18.51 -13.33 30.87
C LYS A 33 19.45 -13.00 29.71
N SER A 34 18.97 -12.46 28.61
CA SER A 34 19.78 -12.15 27.43
C SER A 34 20.70 -10.97 27.69
N ASP A 35 21.94 -11.07 27.22
CA ASP A 35 22.90 -9.96 27.32
C ASP A 35 22.53 -8.86 26.31
N PRO A 36 22.26 -7.61 26.75
CA PRO A 36 21.91 -6.50 25.86
C PRO A 36 22.97 -6.22 24.79
N ALA A 37 24.26 -6.38 25.10
CA ALA A 37 25.35 -6.16 24.15
C ALA A 37 25.31 -7.19 23.01
N LEU A 38 25.01 -8.44 23.32
CA LEU A 38 24.85 -9.48 22.31
C LEU A 38 23.60 -9.29 21.45
N ILE A 39 22.52 -8.75 22.04
CA ILE A 39 21.33 -8.41 21.27
C ILE A 39 21.62 -7.28 20.27
N GLU A 40 22.34 -6.24 20.66
CA GLU A 40 22.74 -5.18 19.72
C GLU A 40 23.68 -5.70 18.63
N ALA A 41 24.65 -6.55 18.96
CA ALA A 41 25.53 -7.19 17.98
C ALA A 41 24.75 -8.08 16.99
N ALA A 42 23.77 -8.83 17.47
CA ALA A 42 22.91 -9.64 16.62
C ALA A 42 22.05 -8.79 15.68
N LYS A 43 21.50 -7.68 16.16
CA LYS A 43 20.75 -6.73 15.33
C LYS A 43 21.65 -6.12 14.25
N GLU A 44 22.90 -5.80 14.57
CA GLU A 44 23.84 -5.29 13.57
C GLU A 44 24.15 -6.34 12.50
N THR A 45 24.43 -7.58 12.90
CA THR A 45 24.63 -8.70 11.97
C THR A 45 23.43 -8.89 11.04
N LEU A 46 22.20 -8.79 11.57
CA LEU A 46 20.99 -8.87 10.74
C LEU A 46 20.91 -7.71 9.73
N ARG A 47 21.30 -6.49 10.11
CA ARG A 47 21.35 -5.35 9.17
C ARG A 47 22.41 -5.56 8.08
N GLU A 48 23.58 -6.08 8.44
CA GLU A 48 24.66 -6.35 7.47
C GLU A 48 24.23 -7.34 6.38
N ILE A 49 23.37 -8.31 6.69
CA ILE A 49 22.80 -9.24 5.71
C ILE A 49 21.51 -8.75 5.05
N GLY A 50 21.14 -7.47 5.24
CA GLY A 50 19.98 -6.84 4.58
C GLY A 50 18.64 -7.08 5.25
N MET A 51 18.61 -7.55 6.51
CA MET A 51 17.38 -7.73 7.27
C MET A 51 17.06 -6.50 8.13
N PHE A 52 15.80 -6.37 8.50
CA PHE A 52 15.32 -5.37 9.44
C PHE A 52 15.06 -5.99 10.81
N PRO A 53 15.96 -5.82 11.79
CA PRO A 53 15.80 -6.39 13.13
C PRO A 53 14.82 -5.55 13.97
N LEU A 54 13.62 -6.07 14.18
CA LEU A 54 12.62 -5.48 15.06
C LEU A 54 12.83 -5.98 16.49
N HIS A 55 13.24 -5.08 17.40
CA HIS A 55 13.44 -5.45 18.80
C HIS A 55 12.10 -5.55 19.54
N VAL A 56 11.71 -6.74 19.94
CA VAL A 56 10.56 -7.00 20.80
C VAL A 56 10.95 -6.73 22.25
N ARG A 57 10.49 -5.64 22.84
CA ARG A 57 10.97 -5.12 24.14
C ARG A 57 10.67 -6.01 25.34
N LYS A 58 9.64 -6.85 25.23
CA LYS A 58 9.24 -7.85 26.23
C LYS A 58 8.94 -9.15 25.55
N GLU A 59 9.41 -10.24 26.13
CA GLU A 59 9.03 -11.57 25.66
C GLU A 59 7.52 -11.75 25.79
N ILE A 60 6.87 -12.04 24.69
CA ILE A 60 5.43 -12.30 24.57
C ILE A 60 5.20 -13.48 23.62
N ASP A 61 4.11 -14.21 23.85
CA ASP A 61 3.70 -15.27 22.95
C ASP A 61 3.32 -14.71 21.58
N ALA A 62 3.73 -15.41 20.51
CA ALA A 62 3.48 -15.06 19.11
C ALA A 62 4.11 -13.72 18.64
N HIS A 63 4.93 -13.09 19.47
CA HIS A 63 5.63 -11.84 19.17
C HIS A 63 4.69 -10.72 18.68
N ILE A 64 5.14 -9.78 17.84
CA ILE A 64 4.31 -8.66 17.40
C ILE A 64 3.54 -9.02 16.14
N ALA A 65 4.24 -9.46 15.10
CA ALA A 65 3.62 -9.64 13.79
C ALA A 65 2.66 -10.82 13.74
N ASP A 66 3.01 -11.96 14.37
CA ASP A 66 2.11 -13.11 14.43
C ASP A 66 0.84 -12.82 15.24
N ARG A 67 0.89 -11.93 16.25
CA ARG A 67 -0.32 -11.50 16.95
C ARG A 67 -1.30 -10.77 16.03
N PHE A 68 -0.80 -9.94 15.11
CA PHE A 68 -1.65 -9.29 14.12
C PHE A 68 -2.22 -10.31 13.12
N LEU A 69 -1.39 -11.26 12.67
CA LEU A 69 -1.86 -12.33 11.80
C LEU A 69 -2.95 -13.17 12.48
N GLU A 70 -2.74 -13.54 13.74
CA GLU A 70 -3.72 -14.29 14.54
C GLU A 70 -5.05 -13.54 14.72
N ALA A 71 -4.99 -12.23 14.99
CA ALA A 71 -6.19 -11.42 15.16
C ALA A 71 -7.02 -11.37 13.86
N VAL A 72 -6.36 -11.09 12.74
CA VAL A 72 -7.01 -11.05 11.41
C VAL A 72 -7.54 -12.42 11.02
N TRP A 73 -6.79 -13.49 11.27
CA TRP A 73 -7.20 -14.85 10.95
C TRP A 73 -8.41 -15.31 11.78
N ARG A 74 -8.44 -15.02 13.08
CA ARG A 74 -9.61 -15.34 13.94
C ARG A 74 -10.87 -14.68 13.42
N GLU A 75 -10.81 -13.40 13.08
CA GLU A 75 -11.96 -12.70 12.52
C GLU A 75 -12.39 -13.31 11.18
N ALA A 76 -11.43 -13.61 10.30
CA ALA A 76 -11.68 -14.26 9.02
C ALA A 76 -12.40 -15.62 9.19
N LEU A 77 -11.98 -16.46 10.15
CA LEU A 77 -12.63 -17.73 10.45
C LEU A 77 -14.08 -17.56 10.89
N TRP A 78 -14.39 -16.51 11.68
CA TRP A 78 -15.75 -16.20 12.09
C TRP A 78 -16.62 -15.76 10.92
N LEU A 79 -16.09 -14.90 10.02
CA LEU A 79 -16.81 -14.46 8.82
C LEU A 79 -17.18 -15.63 7.92
N VAL A 80 -16.26 -16.57 7.72
CA VAL A 80 -16.55 -17.80 6.95
C VAL A 80 -17.55 -18.69 7.66
N LYS A 81 -17.35 -18.94 8.95
CA LYS A 81 -18.22 -19.80 9.75
C LYS A 81 -19.66 -19.30 9.81
N ASP A 82 -19.84 -18.00 9.95
CA ASP A 82 -21.15 -17.35 10.04
C ASP A 82 -21.78 -17.13 8.64
N GLY A 83 -21.11 -17.57 7.55
CA GLY A 83 -21.60 -17.44 6.17
C GLY A 83 -21.65 -16.00 5.66
N ILE A 84 -20.87 -15.11 6.25
CA ILE A 84 -20.81 -13.68 5.85
C ILE A 84 -19.97 -13.49 4.59
N ALA A 85 -18.85 -14.23 4.50
CA ALA A 85 -17.92 -14.13 3.38
C ALA A 85 -17.22 -15.47 3.11
N THR A 86 -16.83 -15.69 1.87
CA THR A 86 -15.93 -16.77 1.46
C THR A 86 -14.47 -16.39 1.73
N THR A 87 -13.58 -17.37 1.68
CA THR A 87 -12.14 -17.13 1.77
C THR A 87 -11.65 -16.17 0.67
N GLU A 88 -12.19 -16.28 -0.55
CA GLU A 88 -11.86 -15.42 -1.69
C GLU A 88 -12.29 -13.97 -1.43
N GLU A 89 -13.51 -13.75 -0.97
CA GLU A 89 -14.03 -12.41 -0.66
C GLU A 89 -13.25 -11.73 0.47
N ILE A 90 -12.80 -12.48 1.48
CA ILE A 90 -11.92 -11.97 2.54
C ILE A 90 -10.56 -11.56 1.97
N ASP A 91 -9.96 -12.43 1.15
CA ASP A 91 -8.68 -12.14 0.50
C ASP A 91 -8.78 -10.93 -0.42
N GLU A 92 -9.89 -10.77 -1.15
CA GLU A 92 -10.13 -9.60 -1.98
C GLU A 92 -10.29 -8.31 -1.17
N ALA A 93 -11.02 -8.36 -0.05
CA ALA A 93 -11.15 -7.21 0.85
C ALA A 93 -9.78 -6.73 1.36
N ILE A 94 -8.89 -7.67 1.68
CA ILE A 94 -7.52 -7.36 2.09
C ILE A 94 -6.69 -6.82 0.91
N ARG A 95 -6.64 -7.56 -0.21
CA ARG A 95 -5.78 -7.24 -1.37
C ARG A 95 -6.17 -5.94 -2.07
N MET A 96 -7.46 -5.66 -2.18
CA MET A 96 -7.97 -4.46 -2.87
C MET A 96 -8.13 -3.26 -1.92
N GLY A 97 -8.16 -3.52 -0.63
CA GLY A 97 -8.42 -2.53 0.40
C GLY A 97 -7.21 -2.20 1.27
N PHE A 98 -7.35 -2.47 2.56
CA PHE A 98 -6.40 -2.01 3.57
C PHE A 98 -5.00 -2.62 3.47
N GLY A 99 -4.84 -3.80 2.86
CA GLY A 99 -3.53 -4.43 2.67
C GLY A 99 -2.56 -3.58 1.84
N LEU A 100 -3.05 -2.86 0.83
CA LEU A 100 -2.22 -1.92 0.05
C LEU A 100 -1.71 -0.75 0.90
N ARG A 101 -2.49 -0.28 1.86
CA ARG A 101 -2.06 0.78 2.78
C ARG A 101 -1.06 0.25 3.80
N TRP A 102 -1.36 -0.90 4.39
CA TRP A 102 -0.50 -1.51 5.39
C TRP A 102 0.86 -1.94 4.83
N GLY A 103 0.94 -2.33 3.56
CA GLY A 103 2.20 -2.68 2.92
C GLY A 103 3.21 -1.54 2.83
N GLN A 104 2.77 -0.28 2.97
CA GLN A 104 3.64 0.89 2.92
C GLN A 104 3.72 1.69 4.23
N MET A 105 2.63 1.81 4.97
CA MET A 105 2.53 2.67 6.15
C MET A 105 2.36 1.90 7.45
N GLY A 106 1.93 0.63 7.39
CA GLY A 106 1.48 -0.08 8.58
C GLY A 106 0.14 0.45 9.10
N LEU A 107 -0.17 0.13 10.36
CA LEU A 107 -1.48 0.42 10.96
C LEU A 107 -1.59 1.87 11.45
N PHE A 108 -0.73 2.26 12.38
CA PHE A 108 -0.85 3.55 13.07
C PHE A 108 -0.59 4.74 12.15
N GLU A 109 0.34 4.65 11.24
CA GLU A 109 0.61 5.71 10.27
C GLU A 109 -0.57 5.89 9.30
N THR A 110 -1.20 4.79 8.87
CA THR A 110 -2.45 4.83 8.09
C THR A 110 -3.56 5.58 8.86
N TYR A 111 -3.70 5.33 10.15
CA TYR A 111 -4.72 5.98 10.98
C TYR A 111 -4.37 7.43 11.33
N ARG A 112 -3.08 7.74 11.47
CA ARG A 112 -2.62 9.11 11.60
C ARG A 112 -3.05 9.97 10.40
N VAL A 113 -2.86 9.47 9.17
CA VAL A 113 -3.30 10.15 7.94
C VAL A 113 -4.83 10.29 7.91
N ALA A 114 -5.56 9.26 8.34
CA ALA A 114 -7.02 9.31 8.40
C ALA A 114 -7.55 10.33 9.43
N GLY A 115 -6.77 10.68 10.44
CA GLY A 115 -7.09 11.74 11.42
C GLY A 115 -6.93 13.16 10.87
N GLY A 116 -6.42 13.34 9.65
CA GLY A 116 -6.19 14.64 9.03
C GLY A 116 -5.13 15.47 9.79
N GLU A 117 -5.17 16.78 9.66
CA GLU A 117 -4.20 17.69 10.27
C GLU A 117 -4.16 17.61 11.82
N ALA A 118 -5.25 17.16 12.45
CA ALA A 118 -5.32 16.93 13.90
C ALA A 118 -4.70 15.60 14.35
N GLY A 119 -4.27 14.74 13.41
CA GLY A 119 -3.48 13.54 13.63
C GLY A 119 -4.16 12.42 14.41
N MET A 120 -3.34 11.59 15.06
CA MET A 120 -3.79 10.36 15.73
C MET A 120 -4.77 10.62 16.87
N LYS A 121 -4.57 11.69 17.65
CA LYS A 121 -5.47 12.01 18.78
C LYS A 121 -6.91 12.23 18.29
N HIS A 122 -7.07 12.93 17.18
CA HIS A 122 -8.38 13.15 16.57
C HIS A 122 -8.98 11.84 16.04
N PHE A 123 -8.18 11.02 15.35
CA PHE A 123 -8.63 9.71 14.88
C PHE A 123 -9.13 8.84 16.04
N MET A 124 -8.38 8.76 17.15
CA MET A 124 -8.76 7.98 18.31
C MET A 124 -10.03 8.50 18.98
N ALA A 125 -10.20 9.83 19.10
CA ALA A 125 -11.40 10.42 19.65
C ALA A 125 -12.66 10.12 18.79
N GLN A 126 -12.49 10.12 17.47
CA GLN A 126 -13.59 9.91 16.53
C GLN A 126 -13.98 8.42 16.40
N PHE A 127 -13.00 7.53 16.27
CA PHE A 127 -13.22 6.12 15.95
C PHE A 127 -13.01 5.16 17.13
N GLY A 128 -12.30 5.59 18.17
CA GLY A 128 -12.06 4.76 19.35
C GLY A 128 -13.35 4.21 19.99
N PRO A 129 -14.41 5.04 20.18
CA PRO A 129 -15.67 4.57 20.73
C PRO A 129 -16.32 3.42 19.94
N CYS A 130 -16.08 3.34 18.62
CA CYS A 130 -16.62 2.30 17.76
C CYS A 130 -16.03 0.90 18.08
N LEU A 131 -14.88 0.81 18.72
CA LEU A 131 -14.26 -0.46 19.09
C LEU A 131 -15.06 -1.25 20.14
N THR A 132 -15.98 -0.59 20.84
CA THR A 132 -16.91 -1.27 21.77
C THR A 132 -18.18 -1.79 21.08
N TRP A 133 -18.37 -1.48 19.80
CA TRP A 133 -19.52 -1.92 19.05
C TRP A 133 -19.36 -3.39 18.59
N PRO A 134 -20.45 -4.14 18.45
CA PRO A 134 -20.38 -5.56 18.15
C PRO A 134 -20.12 -5.85 16.66
N TRP A 135 -19.13 -5.17 16.07
CA TRP A 135 -18.75 -5.39 14.66
C TRP A 135 -17.87 -6.62 14.46
N THR A 136 -17.21 -7.06 15.52
CA THR A 136 -16.28 -8.18 15.50
C THR A 136 -16.55 -9.13 16.68
N LYS A 137 -16.11 -10.36 16.56
CA LYS A 137 -16.07 -11.33 17.68
C LYS A 137 -14.94 -11.03 18.68
N LEU A 138 -13.99 -10.18 18.30
CA LEU A 138 -12.84 -9.76 19.11
C LEU A 138 -13.18 -8.48 19.90
N MET A 139 -14.05 -8.63 20.91
CA MET A 139 -14.62 -7.49 21.66
C MET A 139 -13.77 -7.00 22.82
N ASP A 140 -12.69 -7.70 23.16
CA ASP A 140 -11.79 -7.30 24.25
C ASP A 140 -10.84 -6.20 23.78
N VAL A 141 -11.11 -4.96 24.24
CA VAL A 141 -10.33 -3.78 23.91
C VAL A 141 -9.83 -3.10 25.18
N PRO A 142 -8.65 -2.48 25.18
CA PRO A 142 -8.18 -1.70 26.33
C PRO A 142 -9.06 -0.46 26.57
N GLU A 143 -9.14 -0.02 27.81
CA GLU A 143 -9.85 1.20 28.18
C GLU A 143 -9.22 2.43 27.49
N PHE A 144 -10.03 3.23 26.80
CA PHE A 144 -9.61 4.48 26.14
C PHE A 144 -9.60 5.62 27.16
N ASN A 145 -8.56 5.68 27.98
CA ASN A 145 -8.30 6.80 28.88
C ASN A 145 -7.26 7.79 28.30
N ASP A 146 -7.13 8.96 28.90
CA ASP A 146 -6.20 10.00 28.43
C ASP A 146 -4.76 9.51 28.40
N GLU A 147 -4.35 8.66 29.34
CA GLU A 147 -2.99 8.10 29.39
C GLU A 147 -2.69 7.25 28.14
N LEU A 148 -3.61 6.37 27.73
CA LEU A 148 -3.46 5.55 26.53
C LEU A 148 -3.49 6.41 25.25
N VAL A 149 -4.39 7.38 25.18
CA VAL A 149 -4.52 8.29 24.03
C VAL A 149 -3.25 9.12 23.84
N ASP A 150 -2.73 9.72 24.92
CA ASP A 150 -1.52 10.54 24.88
C ASP A 150 -0.27 9.69 24.59
N LEU A 151 -0.20 8.47 25.10
CA LEU A 151 0.86 7.51 24.79
C LEU A 151 0.91 7.18 23.28
N ILE A 152 -0.24 6.81 22.70
CA ILE A 152 -0.31 6.44 21.27
C ILE A 152 -0.07 7.65 20.38
N ALA A 153 -0.66 8.81 20.70
CA ALA A 153 -0.44 10.04 19.95
C ALA A 153 1.02 10.47 19.98
N GLY A 154 1.66 10.44 21.15
CA GLY A 154 3.09 10.77 21.30
C GLY A 154 4.01 9.82 20.54
N GLN A 155 3.72 8.52 20.53
CA GLN A 155 4.48 7.56 19.72
C GLN A 155 4.25 7.78 18.20
N SER A 156 3.04 8.10 17.78
CA SER A 156 2.73 8.43 16.39
C SER A 156 3.44 9.72 15.94
N ASP A 157 3.50 10.72 16.79
CA ASP A 157 4.25 11.96 16.52
C ASP A 157 5.76 11.71 16.45
N ALA A 158 6.32 10.89 17.32
CA ALA A 158 7.73 10.49 17.24
C ALA A 158 8.06 9.71 15.97
N GLN A 159 7.13 8.90 15.47
CA GLN A 159 7.28 8.10 14.24
C GLN A 159 7.24 8.97 12.99
N SER A 160 6.23 9.82 12.84
CA SER A 160 5.89 10.50 11.57
C SER A 160 5.62 11.99 11.70
N GLY A 161 5.71 12.56 12.91
CA GLY A 161 5.39 13.97 13.19
C GLY A 161 6.36 14.98 12.57
N HIS A 162 7.51 14.53 12.05
CA HIS A 162 8.42 15.34 11.24
C HIS A 162 7.92 15.57 9.80
N HIS A 163 6.88 14.84 9.38
CA HIS A 163 6.15 15.07 8.15
C HIS A 163 4.82 15.75 8.42
N THR A 164 4.41 16.63 7.54
CA THR A 164 3.02 17.10 7.50
C THR A 164 2.12 15.98 6.98
N ILE A 165 0.83 16.03 7.29
CA ILE A 165 -0.14 15.05 6.75
C ILE A 165 -0.14 15.08 5.22
N ARG A 166 0.04 16.24 4.59
CA ARG A 166 0.14 16.38 3.13
C ARG A 166 1.36 15.68 2.54
N GLU A 167 2.48 15.67 3.25
CA GLU A 167 3.67 14.92 2.84
C GLU A 167 3.44 13.42 2.97
N LEU A 168 2.84 12.95 4.06
CA LEU A 168 2.49 11.53 4.25
C LEU A 168 1.49 11.05 3.19
N GLU A 169 0.47 11.86 2.89
CA GLU A 169 -0.47 11.55 1.81
C GLU A 169 0.24 11.39 0.46
N ARG A 170 1.17 12.30 0.13
CA ARG A 170 1.95 12.23 -1.11
C ARG A 170 2.83 10.99 -1.18
N ILE A 171 3.54 10.67 -0.09
CA ILE A 171 4.36 9.45 0.01
C ILE A 171 3.51 8.21 -0.19
N ARG A 172 2.38 8.11 0.51
CA ARG A 172 1.41 7.02 0.37
C ARG A 172 0.97 6.86 -1.08
N ASP A 173 0.53 7.95 -1.71
CA ASP A 173 -0.03 7.91 -3.06
C ASP A 173 1.02 7.50 -4.09
N GLN A 174 2.25 8.01 -3.99
CA GLN A 174 3.37 7.61 -4.84
C GLN A 174 3.71 6.12 -4.70
N ASN A 175 3.75 5.63 -3.46
CA ASN A 175 4.03 4.21 -3.18
C ASN A 175 2.89 3.31 -3.68
N LEU A 176 1.64 3.69 -3.46
CA LEU A 176 0.48 2.96 -3.98
C LEU A 176 0.48 2.89 -5.52
N ILE A 177 0.82 3.99 -6.19
CA ILE A 177 0.99 4.01 -7.65
C ILE A 177 2.09 3.03 -8.08
N GLY A 178 3.22 2.99 -7.36
CA GLY A 178 4.31 2.04 -7.60
C GLY A 178 3.86 0.59 -7.44
N PHE A 179 3.20 0.25 -6.35
CA PHE A 179 2.64 -1.10 -6.11
C PHE A 179 1.64 -1.50 -7.19
N LEU A 180 0.71 -0.60 -7.52
CA LEU A 180 -0.31 -0.85 -8.53
C LEU A 180 0.28 -1.07 -9.93
N ARG A 181 1.35 -0.35 -10.29
CA ARG A 181 2.08 -0.58 -11.55
C ARG A 181 2.66 -1.98 -11.61
N VAL A 182 3.38 -2.41 -10.57
CA VAL A 182 3.95 -3.77 -10.49
C VAL A 182 2.86 -4.83 -10.54
N LEU A 183 1.77 -4.67 -9.79
CA LEU A 183 0.64 -5.59 -9.80
C LEU A 183 -0.04 -5.65 -11.17
N LYS A 184 -0.13 -4.51 -11.86
CA LYS A 184 -0.68 -4.41 -13.22
C LYS A 184 0.18 -5.16 -14.24
N GLU A 185 1.52 -4.99 -14.19
CA GLU A 185 2.46 -5.73 -15.05
C GLU A 185 2.36 -7.24 -14.84
N ARG A 186 2.09 -7.68 -13.61
CA ARG A 186 1.92 -9.09 -13.26
C ARG A 186 0.51 -9.64 -13.48
N ASN A 187 -0.44 -8.82 -13.91
CA ASN A 187 -1.86 -9.19 -14.06
C ASN A 187 -2.41 -9.85 -12.78
N TRP A 188 -2.12 -9.27 -11.61
CA TRP A 188 -2.44 -9.85 -10.32
C TRP A 188 -3.13 -8.87 -9.38
N GLY A 189 -4.01 -9.38 -8.51
CA GLY A 189 -4.67 -8.59 -7.46
C GLY A 189 -5.34 -7.32 -8.00
N ALA A 190 -5.12 -6.18 -7.35
CA ALA A 190 -5.63 -4.88 -7.76
C ALA A 190 -5.14 -4.45 -9.17
N GLY A 191 -3.99 -4.94 -9.60
CA GLY A 191 -3.46 -4.67 -10.94
C GLY A 191 -4.33 -5.25 -12.06
N LYS A 192 -4.96 -6.40 -11.84
CA LYS A 192 -5.92 -7.00 -12.79
C LYS A 192 -7.13 -6.08 -13.03
N VAL A 193 -7.66 -5.49 -11.96
CA VAL A 193 -8.79 -4.54 -12.05
C VAL A 193 -8.41 -3.34 -12.92
N LEU A 194 -7.17 -2.82 -12.76
CA LEU A 194 -6.68 -1.71 -13.58
C LEU A 194 -6.55 -2.10 -15.07
N LEU A 195 -6.05 -3.30 -15.36
CA LEU A 195 -5.95 -3.80 -16.75
C LEU A 195 -7.32 -3.91 -17.40
N GLU A 196 -8.29 -4.48 -16.70
CA GLU A 196 -9.67 -4.61 -17.17
C GLU A 196 -10.32 -3.24 -17.39
N HIS A 197 -10.08 -2.29 -16.50
CA HIS A 197 -10.57 -0.91 -16.65
C HIS A 197 -9.95 -0.22 -17.87
N ASP A 198 -8.64 -0.33 -18.06
CA ASP A 198 -7.97 0.22 -19.24
C ASP A 198 -8.47 -0.40 -20.54
N ALA A 199 -8.69 -1.72 -20.54
CA ALA A 199 -9.26 -2.40 -21.71
C ALA A 199 -10.66 -1.88 -22.04
N ARG A 200 -11.51 -1.70 -21.05
CA ARG A 200 -12.85 -1.10 -21.25
C ARG A 200 -12.78 0.33 -21.77
N ARG A 201 -11.89 1.16 -21.19
CA ARG A 201 -11.68 2.53 -21.68
C ARG A 201 -11.22 2.57 -23.13
N ARG A 202 -10.24 1.75 -23.49
CA ARG A 202 -9.76 1.65 -24.89
C ARG A 202 -10.86 1.19 -25.84
N ALA A 203 -11.67 0.21 -25.46
CA ALA A 203 -12.78 -0.27 -26.28
C ALA A 203 -13.89 0.80 -26.45
N ALA A 204 -14.08 1.67 -25.46
CA ALA A 204 -15.08 2.74 -25.51
C ALA A 204 -14.57 4.01 -26.23
N MET A 205 -13.28 4.09 -26.57
CA MET A 205 -12.74 5.24 -27.32
C MET A 205 -13.32 5.28 -28.74
N PRO A 206 -13.79 6.45 -29.21
CA PRO A 206 -14.31 6.56 -30.57
C PRO A 206 -13.25 6.17 -31.58
N VAL A 207 -13.61 5.31 -32.52
CA VAL A 207 -12.79 5.06 -33.70
C VAL A 207 -12.97 6.25 -34.64
N ALA A 208 -11.88 6.87 -35.07
CA ALA A 208 -11.95 7.98 -36.02
C ALA A 208 -12.60 7.54 -37.34
N VAL A 209 -13.56 8.31 -37.82
CA VAL A 209 -14.19 8.07 -39.11
C VAL A 209 -13.46 8.87 -40.17
N PRO A 210 -12.97 8.25 -41.26
CA PRO A 210 -12.33 8.97 -42.35
C PRO A 210 -13.25 10.02 -42.97
N GLY A 211 -12.76 11.24 -43.10
CA GLY A 211 -13.49 12.35 -43.72
C GLY A 211 -12.57 13.15 -44.66
N THR A 212 -13.13 14.15 -45.35
CA THR A 212 -12.40 15.01 -46.29
C THR A 212 -11.64 16.18 -45.65
N GLY A 213 -11.54 16.24 -44.32
CA GLY A 213 -10.87 17.27 -43.54
C GLY A 213 -9.90 16.70 -42.51
N PRO A 214 -9.43 17.51 -41.57
CA PRO A 214 -8.65 17.04 -40.44
C PRO A 214 -9.40 15.93 -39.72
N MET A 215 -8.71 14.83 -39.43
CA MET A 215 -9.32 13.68 -38.80
C MET A 215 -9.42 13.90 -37.30
N GLU A 216 -10.62 13.77 -36.73
CA GLU A 216 -10.83 13.76 -35.28
C GLU A 216 -10.50 12.34 -34.77
N CYS A 217 -9.32 12.18 -34.17
CA CYS A 217 -8.86 10.89 -33.65
C CYS A 217 -9.30 10.64 -32.21
N ALA A 218 -9.50 11.72 -31.42
CA ALA A 218 -9.98 11.62 -30.05
C ALA A 218 -10.71 12.90 -29.64
N ARG A 219 -11.65 12.78 -28.73
CA ARG A 219 -12.31 13.88 -28.04
C ARG A 219 -12.24 13.64 -26.54
N LEU A 220 -11.60 14.56 -25.82
CA LEU A 220 -11.39 14.45 -24.39
C LEU A 220 -12.06 15.64 -23.69
N THR A 221 -12.57 15.40 -22.49
CA THR A 221 -13.07 16.48 -21.63
C THR A 221 -11.97 16.88 -20.65
N VAL A 222 -11.66 18.17 -20.57
CA VAL A 222 -10.73 18.71 -19.57
C VAL A 222 -11.34 18.56 -18.18
N LEU A 223 -10.69 17.80 -17.31
CA LEU A 223 -11.13 17.57 -15.95
C LEU A 223 -10.62 18.69 -15.02
N PRO A 224 -11.32 19.03 -13.93
CA PRO A 224 -10.86 20.04 -12.98
C PRO A 224 -9.42 19.81 -12.47
N GLY A 225 -9.03 18.56 -12.22
CA GLY A 225 -7.67 18.19 -11.81
C GLY A 225 -6.60 18.30 -12.90
N TRP A 226 -6.96 18.72 -14.12
CA TRP A 226 -6.02 19.00 -15.20
C TRP A 226 -5.65 20.49 -15.28
N ILE A 227 -6.39 21.32 -14.54
CA ILE A 227 -6.23 22.78 -14.53
C ILE A 227 -5.26 23.18 -13.41
N ASP A 228 -4.31 24.01 -13.71
CA ASP A 228 -3.37 24.60 -12.75
C ASP A 228 -3.97 25.81 -12.02
N TYR A 229 -3.17 26.40 -11.13
CA TYR A 229 -3.57 27.58 -10.37
C TYR A 229 -3.83 28.85 -11.23
N ASN A 230 -3.37 28.88 -12.50
CA ASN A 230 -3.62 29.95 -13.44
C ASN A 230 -4.90 29.74 -14.26
N GLY A 231 -5.59 28.63 -14.07
CA GLY A 231 -6.82 28.29 -14.81
C GLY A 231 -6.54 27.66 -16.18
N HIS A 232 -5.32 27.21 -16.45
CA HIS A 232 -4.93 26.59 -17.70
C HIS A 232 -4.67 25.09 -17.51
N MET A 233 -4.89 24.30 -18.56
CA MET A 233 -4.53 22.90 -18.57
C MET A 233 -3.00 22.76 -18.49
N THR A 234 -2.50 21.91 -17.57
CA THR A 234 -1.06 21.71 -17.39
C THR A 234 -0.41 21.06 -18.60
N GLU A 235 0.88 21.36 -18.85
CA GLU A 235 1.66 20.79 -19.97
C GLU A 235 1.61 19.26 -20.02
N SER A 236 1.71 18.60 -18.86
CA SER A 236 1.63 17.16 -18.76
C SER A 236 0.28 16.60 -19.25
N ARG A 237 -0.79 17.38 -19.18
CA ARG A 237 -2.12 16.99 -19.65
C ARG A 237 -2.30 17.22 -21.14
N TYR A 238 -1.63 18.21 -21.73
CA TYR A 238 -1.51 18.30 -23.19
C TYR A 238 -0.76 17.12 -23.78
N LEU A 239 0.36 16.70 -23.19
CA LEU A 239 1.08 15.49 -23.59
C LEU A 239 0.23 14.23 -23.44
N PHE A 240 -0.51 14.11 -22.34
CA PHE A 240 -1.43 12.99 -22.15
C PHE A 240 -2.51 12.96 -23.26
N ALA A 241 -3.15 14.09 -23.53
CA ALA A 241 -4.17 14.19 -24.59
C ALA A 241 -3.59 13.86 -25.98
N SER A 242 -2.36 14.31 -26.27
CA SER A 242 -1.63 13.98 -27.49
C SER A 242 -1.36 12.47 -27.60
N SER A 243 -0.88 11.82 -26.53
CA SER A 243 -0.68 10.38 -26.50
C SER A 243 -1.95 9.58 -26.79
N GLU A 244 -3.06 9.94 -26.15
CA GLU A 244 -4.36 9.29 -26.39
C GLU A 244 -4.82 9.46 -27.83
N THR A 245 -4.55 10.62 -28.42
CA THR A 245 -4.87 10.92 -29.84
C THR A 245 -4.01 10.10 -30.79
N VAL A 246 -2.69 10.00 -30.54
CA VAL A 246 -1.78 9.16 -31.33
C VAL A 246 -2.17 7.69 -31.25
N ASP A 247 -2.51 7.18 -30.08
CA ASP A 247 -3.01 5.81 -29.91
C ASP A 247 -4.29 5.54 -30.70
N ALA A 248 -5.22 6.50 -30.71
CA ALA A 248 -6.44 6.39 -31.50
C ALA A 248 -6.14 6.40 -33.00
N PHE A 249 -5.22 7.24 -33.47
CA PHE A 249 -4.77 7.28 -34.84
C PHE A 249 -4.09 5.97 -35.26
N LEU A 250 -3.17 5.44 -34.46
CA LEU A 250 -2.48 4.18 -34.74
C LEU A 250 -3.46 3.02 -34.89
N ARG A 251 -4.47 2.95 -34.00
CA ARG A 251 -5.56 1.96 -34.16
C ARG A 251 -6.33 2.14 -35.46
N HIS A 252 -6.62 3.38 -35.83
CA HIS A 252 -7.36 3.70 -37.04
C HIS A 252 -6.62 3.22 -38.32
N ILE A 253 -5.32 3.36 -38.36
CA ILE A 253 -4.48 2.90 -39.49
C ILE A 253 -4.08 1.42 -39.40
N GLY A 254 -4.60 0.66 -38.42
CA GLY A 254 -4.31 -0.75 -38.24
C GLY A 254 -2.99 -1.08 -37.56
N ALA A 255 -2.30 -0.07 -37.00
CA ALA A 255 -1.08 -0.25 -36.21
C ALA A 255 -1.41 -0.47 -34.72
N ASP A 256 -2.34 -1.38 -34.48
CA ASP A 256 -2.86 -1.75 -33.15
C ASP A 256 -2.04 -2.87 -32.48
N ILE A 257 -2.60 -3.46 -31.44
CA ILE A 257 -1.94 -4.54 -30.70
C ILE A 257 -1.68 -5.79 -31.55
N ALA A 258 -2.52 -6.03 -32.58
CA ALA A 258 -2.32 -7.15 -33.50
C ALA A 258 -1.11 -6.89 -34.39
N TYR A 259 -0.93 -5.63 -34.85
CA TYR A 259 0.25 -5.21 -35.60
C TYR A 259 1.53 -5.33 -34.76
N VAL A 260 1.50 -4.92 -33.48
CA VAL A 260 2.64 -5.11 -32.57
C VAL A 260 2.99 -6.58 -32.39
N GLY A 261 2.00 -7.46 -32.38
CA GLY A 261 2.19 -8.92 -32.33
C GLY A 261 2.95 -9.49 -33.54
N THR A 262 3.07 -8.74 -34.66
CA THR A 262 3.90 -9.11 -35.82
C THR A 262 5.38 -8.75 -35.66
N GLY A 263 5.78 -8.17 -34.54
CA GLY A 263 7.16 -7.72 -34.26
C GLY A 263 7.46 -6.30 -34.74
N HIS A 264 6.46 -5.54 -35.16
CA HIS A 264 6.59 -4.16 -35.60
C HIS A 264 5.90 -3.21 -34.64
N SER A 265 6.39 -1.97 -34.51
CA SER A 265 5.80 -0.94 -33.67
C SER A 265 6.17 0.45 -34.17
N TYR A 266 5.37 1.43 -33.73
CA TYR A 266 5.67 2.86 -33.91
C TYR A 266 5.96 3.48 -32.54
N TYR A 267 6.97 4.35 -32.50
CA TYR A 267 7.34 5.09 -31.30
C TYR A 267 7.29 6.58 -31.60
N THR A 268 6.72 7.35 -30.67
CA THR A 268 6.81 8.81 -30.72
C THR A 268 8.24 9.18 -30.38
N ALA A 269 8.99 9.70 -31.34
CA ALA A 269 10.37 10.12 -31.14
C ALA A 269 10.47 11.56 -30.62
N GLU A 270 9.53 12.42 -31.00
CA GLU A 270 9.54 13.84 -30.64
C GLU A 270 8.11 14.38 -30.61
N THR A 271 7.82 15.26 -29.66
CA THR A 271 6.54 15.97 -29.54
C THR A 271 6.78 17.44 -29.29
N HIS A 272 6.20 18.30 -30.13
CA HIS A 272 6.19 19.74 -29.95
C HIS A 272 4.81 20.23 -29.53
N ILE A 273 4.75 20.94 -28.41
CA ILE A 273 3.54 21.58 -27.92
C ILE A 273 3.73 23.10 -27.99
N MET A 274 2.87 23.75 -28.72
CA MET A 274 2.79 25.23 -28.75
C MET A 274 1.51 25.66 -28.03
N HIS A 275 1.62 26.63 -27.14
CA HIS A 275 0.53 27.20 -26.35
C HIS A 275 0.03 28.50 -26.96
#